data_47f6dab7793f735961803a99a228a4f6
#
_entry.id   47f6dab7793f735961803a99a228a4f6
#
_cell.length_a   1.000
_cell.length_b   1.000
_cell.length_c   1.000
_cell.angle_alpha   90.00
_cell.angle_beta   90.00
_cell.angle_gamma   90.00
#
_symmetry.space_group_name_H-M   'P 1'
#
loop_
_entity.id
_entity.type
_entity.pdbx_description
1 polymer ?
#
loop_
_entity_poly.entity_id
_entity_poly.type
_entity_poly.pdbx_seq_one_letter_code
_entity_poly.pdbx_strand_id
1 'polypeptide(L)'
;MRQFFKTINPLLIMLFLTGVYISTLAQGITTPQAASPEAKVSQTIGISKVTIKYSRPAVKDREIYGTNLVHYGYQNLGFGTSEAAPWRAGANENTTITFSNEATVEGQPIPAGTYGLFVALNQDGRADIIFSKNSSSWGSYFYDPAEDQLKVTITTEEIAHTERLTFDFVDIDDQSAVAVLDWEKKRFPFKIGFDVHEIVLANARDELRGVTGFNWQGPTSAANYCLQNNINLEEGMQWADQAVNNNRNFNTVYVKGGLTKAMGDETGAKALFAEAAELANKNQLNFLGYQAMGDGNMDQALEFFKLNLKRNPDDPNMYDSLAECYKNRGEDKEAIKNFKKSLSMNPPPNVKANSIKNLQELGVDTSEYVSDI
;
A
#
# COMPACT_ATOMS: atom_id res chain seq x y z
N MET A 1 7.02 13.68 80.41
CA MET A 1 7.19 12.38 79.77
C MET A 1 8.17 12.47 78.63
N ARG A 2 9.26 11.67 78.73
CA ARG A 2 10.50 11.83 77.97
C ARG A 2 10.36 11.34 76.51
N GLN A 3 10.86 12.18 75.63
CA GLN A 3 11.69 11.94 74.41
C GLN A 3 11.83 10.50 73.93
N PHE A 4 11.54 10.33 72.61
CA PHE A 4 12.28 9.43 71.74
C PHE A 4 12.49 10.12 70.36
N PHE A 5 13.55 10.92 70.24
CA PHE A 5 14.18 11.22 68.94
C PHE A 5 15.14 10.09 68.64
N LYS A 6 14.82 9.22 67.74
CA LYS A 6 15.78 8.28 67.15
C LYS A 6 16.59 9.04 66.12
N THR A 7 17.86 9.15 66.40
CA THR A 7 18.90 9.69 65.53
C THR A 7 18.97 8.88 64.21
N ILE A 8 18.61 9.52 63.10
CA ILE A 8 18.85 9.00 61.77
C ILE A 8 20.35 9.05 61.53
N ASN A 9 20.96 7.89 61.27
CA ASN A 9 22.38 7.72 61.07
C ASN A 9 22.84 8.54 59.83
N PRO A 10 23.75 9.52 59.95
CA PRO A 10 24.19 10.36 58.83
C PRO A 10 24.85 9.56 57.69
N LEU A 11 25.29 8.34 57.95
CA LEU A 11 25.84 7.44 56.96
C LEU A 11 24.78 6.95 55.93
N LEU A 12 23.50 6.92 56.32
CA LEU A 12 22.38 6.53 55.39
C LEU A 12 22.00 7.68 54.44
N ILE A 13 22.21 8.91 54.83
CA ILE A 13 21.96 10.09 53.95
C ILE A 13 23.07 10.24 52.91
N MET A 14 24.30 9.82 53.26
CA MET A 14 25.43 9.88 52.31
C MET A 14 25.37 8.81 51.22
N LEU A 15 24.69 7.69 51.46
CA LEU A 15 24.53 6.61 50.46
C LEU A 15 23.42 6.92 49.44
N PHE A 16 22.49 7.85 49.73
CA PHE A 16 21.42 8.25 48.80
C PHE A 16 21.83 9.42 47.90
N LEU A 17 22.93 10.11 48.21
CA LEU A 17 23.44 11.25 47.43
C LEU A 17 24.50 10.87 46.37
N THR A 18 24.98 9.62 46.38
CA THR A 18 25.97 9.14 45.41
C THR A 18 25.36 8.35 44.23
N GLY A 19 24.02 8.21 44.17
CA GLY A 19 23.33 7.41 43.16
C GLY A 19 22.73 8.16 41.97
N VAL A 20 22.85 9.49 41.88
CA VAL A 20 22.37 10.24 40.73
C VAL A 20 23.57 10.93 40.04
N TYR A 21 24.43 10.12 39.43
CA TYR A 21 25.18 10.62 38.29
C TYR A 21 24.19 10.78 37.14
N ILE A 22 23.46 11.89 37.12
CA ILE A 22 22.94 12.41 35.88
C ILE A 22 24.17 12.72 35.03
N SER A 23 24.48 11.83 34.09
CA SER A 23 25.32 12.16 32.98
C SER A 23 24.62 13.30 32.24
N THR A 24 24.82 14.53 32.66
CA THR A 24 24.61 15.68 31.81
C THR A 24 25.60 15.51 30.67
N LEU A 25 25.25 14.71 29.66
CA LEU A 25 25.81 14.92 28.35
C LEU A 25 25.60 16.39 28.09
N ALA A 26 26.68 17.17 28.07
CA ALA A 26 26.65 18.54 27.59
C ALA A 26 26.13 18.47 26.16
N GLN A 27 24.82 18.55 26.00
CA GLN A 27 24.16 18.59 24.69
C GLN A 27 24.54 19.94 24.11
N GLY A 28 25.51 19.93 23.21
CA GLY A 28 25.77 21.07 22.36
C GLY A 28 24.52 21.43 21.61
N ILE A 29 24.39 22.68 21.20
CA ILE A 29 23.27 23.07 20.31
C ILE A 29 23.34 22.25 19.01
N THR A 30 22.19 21.87 18.50
CA THR A 30 22.10 21.23 17.19
C THR A 30 22.51 22.23 16.12
N THR A 31 23.52 21.88 15.35
CA THR A 31 24.00 22.70 14.22
C THR A 31 23.78 21.94 12.91
N PRO A 32 23.57 22.65 11.78
CA PRO A 32 23.42 21.99 10.49
C PRO A 32 24.66 21.14 10.14
N GLN A 33 24.42 19.97 9.55
CA GLN A 33 25.45 19.12 8.97
C GLN A 33 25.98 19.78 7.69
N ALA A 34 27.19 20.35 7.73
CA ALA A 34 27.64 21.39 6.79
C ALA A 34 27.83 20.89 5.35
N ALA A 35 28.35 19.67 5.14
CA ALA A 35 28.81 19.25 3.81
C ALA A 35 27.89 18.27 3.10
N SER A 36 27.24 17.37 3.83
CA SER A 36 26.45 16.26 3.27
C SER A 36 25.22 16.02 4.16
N PRO A 37 24.14 16.82 3.97
CA PRO A 37 22.94 16.68 4.81
C PRO A 37 22.33 15.29 4.66
N GLU A 38 21.76 14.81 5.76
CA GLU A 38 20.99 13.56 5.78
C GLU A 38 19.70 13.69 4.97
N ALA A 39 19.31 12.62 4.30
CA ALA A 39 18.03 12.47 3.63
C ALA A 39 17.46 11.08 3.84
N LYS A 40 16.16 10.97 3.64
CA LYS A 40 15.42 9.72 3.73
C LYS A 40 14.36 9.69 2.64
N VAL A 41 14.28 8.60 1.90
CA VAL A 41 13.23 8.32 0.93
C VAL A 41 12.57 7.00 1.27
N SER A 42 11.27 6.88 1.03
CA SER A 42 10.51 5.66 1.31
C SER A 42 9.47 5.43 0.23
N GLN A 43 9.30 4.17 -0.17
CA GLN A 43 8.25 3.73 -1.08
C GLN A 43 7.43 2.61 -0.44
N THR A 44 6.11 2.72 -0.56
CA THR A 44 5.17 1.64 -0.20
C THR A 44 4.83 0.87 -1.48
N ILE A 45 4.89 -0.45 -1.42
CA ILE A 45 4.56 -1.39 -2.50
C ILE A 45 3.61 -2.42 -1.89
N GLY A 46 2.35 -2.45 -2.36
CA GLY A 46 1.28 -3.16 -1.65
C GLY A 46 1.12 -2.63 -0.22
N ILE A 47 1.31 -3.48 0.79
CA ILE A 47 1.33 -3.10 2.21
C ILE A 47 2.76 -3.06 2.78
N SER A 48 3.77 -3.39 1.98
CA SER A 48 5.18 -3.39 2.37
C SER A 48 5.82 -2.03 2.14
N LYS A 49 6.91 -1.76 2.87
CA LYS A 49 7.63 -0.50 2.80
C LYS A 49 9.12 -0.74 2.66
N VAL A 50 9.74 -0.05 1.72
CA VAL A 50 11.19 0.08 1.62
C VAL A 50 11.60 1.51 1.96
N THR A 51 12.69 1.67 2.72
CA THR A 51 13.17 2.98 3.16
C THR A 51 14.69 3.04 3.01
N ILE A 52 15.20 4.09 2.37
CA ILE A 52 16.64 4.36 2.25
C ILE A 52 16.95 5.63 3.03
N LYS A 53 17.93 5.54 3.95
CA LYS A 53 18.47 6.66 4.72
C LYS A 53 19.93 6.86 4.34
N TYR A 54 20.32 8.09 4.00
CA TYR A 54 21.63 8.37 3.42
C TYR A 54 22.04 9.82 3.64
N SER A 55 23.34 10.12 3.44
CA SER A 55 23.85 11.50 3.41
C SER A 55 24.16 11.90 1.96
N ARG A 56 23.90 13.18 1.62
CA ARG A 56 23.89 13.73 0.25
C ARG A 56 25.15 14.59 -0.04
N PRO A 57 26.31 14.00 -0.40
CA PRO A 57 27.43 14.79 -0.87
C PRO A 57 27.11 15.51 -2.18
N ALA A 58 27.70 16.68 -2.40
CA ALA A 58 27.61 17.45 -3.63
C ALA A 58 28.82 17.20 -4.51
N VAL A 59 28.68 17.34 -5.83
CA VAL A 59 29.79 17.22 -6.80
C VAL A 59 30.82 18.33 -6.61
N LYS A 60 30.40 19.59 -6.56
CA LYS A 60 31.26 20.79 -6.41
C LYS A 60 32.43 20.78 -7.38
N ASP A 61 32.15 20.61 -8.65
CA ASP A 61 33.12 20.59 -9.75
C ASP A 61 34.28 19.57 -9.58
N ARG A 62 34.08 18.52 -8.75
CA ARG A 62 35.07 17.46 -8.55
C ARG A 62 34.83 16.31 -9.51
N GLU A 63 35.90 15.66 -9.90
CA GLU A 63 35.82 14.31 -10.47
C GLU A 63 35.38 13.34 -9.38
N ILE A 64 34.37 12.53 -9.66
CA ILE A 64 33.72 11.65 -8.67
C ILE A 64 34.22 10.22 -8.81
N TYR A 65 34.06 9.63 -9.99
CA TYR A 65 34.30 8.21 -10.23
C TYR A 65 35.76 7.92 -10.59
N GLY A 66 36.30 6.81 -10.05
CA GLY A 66 37.74 6.49 -10.20
C GLY A 66 38.65 7.26 -9.29
N THR A 67 38.14 7.98 -8.29
CA THR A 67 38.86 8.82 -7.34
C THR A 67 38.74 8.27 -5.91
N ASN A 68 39.33 8.97 -4.93
CA ASN A 68 39.17 8.66 -3.51
C ASN A 68 37.73 8.89 -2.98
N LEU A 69 36.85 9.52 -3.78
CA LEU A 69 35.44 9.70 -3.42
C LEU A 69 34.60 8.45 -3.76
N VAL A 70 34.74 7.95 -4.99
CA VAL A 70 34.16 6.70 -5.46
C VAL A 70 35.22 5.95 -6.25
N HIS A 71 35.94 5.08 -5.59
CA HIS A 71 36.95 4.24 -6.22
C HIS A 71 36.30 3.09 -7.02
N TYR A 72 37.02 2.52 -7.95
CA TYR A 72 36.61 1.30 -8.63
C TYR A 72 36.89 0.07 -7.76
N GLY A 73 35.94 -0.87 -7.72
CA GLY A 73 36.02 -2.11 -6.98
C GLY A 73 36.13 -1.91 -5.46
N TYR A 74 37.06 -2.60 -4.87
CA TYR A 74 37.33 -2.62 -3.43
C TYR A 74 38.72 -2.07 -3.13
N GLN A 75 38.84 -1.28 -2.06
CA GLN A 75 40.14 -0.71 -1.65
C GLN A 75 40.34 -0.80 -0.15
N ASN A 76 41.60 -0.92 0.27
CA ASN A 76 41.98 -0.66 1.66
C ASN A 76 42.03 0.86 1.90
N LEU A 77 41.16 1.34 2.80
CA LEU A 77 41.02 2.77 3.09
C LEU A 77 42.02 3.29 4.13
N GLY A 78 42.92 2.43 4.65
CA GLY A 78 43.93 2.78 5.60
C GLY A 78 43.46 3.08 7.03
N PHE A 79 42.16 2.82 7.31
CA PHE A 79 41.56 2.98 8.63
C PHE A 79 40.47 1.91 8.83
N GLY A 80 40.22 1.52 10.10
CA GLY A 80 39.28 0.48 10.45
C GLY A 80 39.81 -0.93 10.21
N THR A 81 38.95 -1.91 10.06
CA THR A 81 39.29 -3.33 9.90
C THR A 81 39.10 -3.86 8.50
N SER A 82 38.50 -3.08 7.60
CA SER A 82 38.27 -3.52 6.23
C SER A 82 39.50 -3.46 5.38
N GLU A 83 39.95 -4.59 4.84
CA GLU A 83 41.06 -4.66 3.89
C GLU A 83 40.59 -4.42 2.43
N ALA A 84 39.30 -4.59 2.15
CA ALA A 84 38.70 -4.48 0.83
C ALA A 84 37.32 -3.81 0.93
N ALA A 85 37.33 -2.50 1.20
CA ALA A 85 36.11 -1.71 1.37
C ALA A 85 35.48 -1.31 0.03
N PRO A 86 34.15 -1.50 -0.18
CA PRO A 86 33.39 -0.89 -1.27
C PRO A 86 33.10 0.57 -0.96
N TRP A 87 32.52 1.31 -1.93
CA TRP A 87 32.00 2.64 -1.67
C TRP A 87 30.74 2.59 -0.82
N ARG A 88 30.65 3.45 0.22
CA ARG A 88 29.51 3.54 1.17
C ARG A 88 28.21 4.11 0.57
N ALA A 89 28.11 4.33 -0.74
CA ALA A 89 26.94 4.87 -1.45
C ALA A 89 26.39 6.18 -0.84
N GLY A 90 27.27 7.03 -0.36
CA GLY A 90 26.92 8.27 0.34
C GLY A 90 28.10 8.92 1.04
N ALA A 91 27.85 9.53 2.19
CA ALA A 91 28.86 10.19 3.03
C ALA A 91 28.49 10.02 4.52
N ASN A 92 29.43 10.33 5.41
CA ASN A 92 29.28 10.25 6.87
C ASN A 92 28.98 8.80 7.33
N GLU A 93 27.85 8.59 8.01
CA GLU A 93 27.36 7.29 8.49
C GLU A 93 27.06 6.33 7.32
N ASN A 94 26.78 5.08 7.63
CA ASN A 94 26.31 4.13 6.63
C ASN A 94 25.07 4.63 5.95
N THR A 95 25.02 4.52 4.63
CA THR A 95 23.76 4.46 3.90
C THR A 95 23.05 3.16 4.29
N THR A 96 21.79 3.23 4.64
CA THR A 96 21.00 2.06 5.04
C THR A 96 19.76 1.91 4.21
N ILE A 97 19.37 0.65 3.97
CA ILE A 97 18.09 0.28 3.37
C ILE A 97 17.34 -0.64 4.32
N THR A 98 16.04 -0.37 4.50
CA THR A 98 15.17 -1.15 5.39
C THR A 98 14.00 -1.71 4.58
N PHE A 99 13.77 -3.01 4.70
CA PHE A 99 12.61 -3.73 4.16
C PHE A 99 11.68 -4.11 5.30
N SER A 100 10.41 -3.75 5.23
CA SER A 100 9.41 -4.11 6.26
C SER A 100 9.02 -5.59 6.23
N ASN A 101 9.13 -6.22 5.08
CA ASN A 101 8.83 -7.62 4.81
C ASN A 101 9.96 -8.26 3.99
N GLU A 102 9.94 -9.56 3.85
CA GLU A 102 10.80 -10.26 2.88
C GLU A 102 10.56 -9.69 1.48
N ALA A 103 11.65 -9.42 0.77
CA ALA A 103 11.65 -8.80 -0.55
C ALA A 103 12.54 -9.57 -1.52
N THR A 104 12.54 -9.17 -2.77
CA THR A 104 13.55 -9.55 -3.74
C THR A 104 14.31 -8.32 -4.23
N VAL A 105 15.60 -8.47 -4.48
CA VAL A 105 16.42 -7.48 -5.18
C VAL A 105 17.01 -8.12 -6.41
N GLU A 106 16.75 -7.57 -7.59
CA GLU A 106 17.11 -8.18 -8.87
C GLU A 106 16.67 -9.68 -8.95
N GLY A 107 15.47 -9.96 -8.38
CA GLY A 107 14.90 -11.32 -8.30
C GLY A 107 15.52 -12.23 -7.24
N GLN A 108 16.53 -11.81 -6.48
CA GLN A 108 17.14 -12.59 -5.41
C GLN A 108 16.53 -12.25 -4.05
N PRO A 109 16.18 -13.23 -3.21
CA PRO A 109 15.49 -13.00 -1.95
C PRO A 109 16.36 -12.31 -0.91
N ILE A 110 15.74 -11.40 -0.15
CA ILE A 110 16.33 -10.72 1.00
C ILE A 110 15.31 -10.67 2.15
N PRO A 111 15.64 -11.12 3.36
CA PRO A 111 14.75 -11.04 4.52
C PRO A 111 14.37 -9.61 4.90
N ALA A 112 13.26 -9.46 5.62
CA ALA A 112 12.93 -8.20 6.29
C ALA A 112 14.07 -7.78 7.22
N GLY A 113 14.37 -6.48 7.29
CA GLY A 113 15.45 -5.98 8.13
C GLY A 113 16.04 -4.67 7.62
N THR A 114 17.04 -4.17 8.36
CA THR A 114 17.83 -3.02 7.98
C THR A 114 19.24 -3.45 7.64
N TYR A 115 19.72 -3.03 6.48
CA TYR A 115 21.02 -3.39 5.93
C TYR A 115 21.87 -2.14 5.65
N GLY A 116 23.18 -2.24 5.86
CA GLY A 116 24.15 -1.30 5.29
C GLY A 116 24.15 -1.47 3.76
N LEU A 117 24.05 -0.37 3.03
CA LEU A 117 24.03 -0.36 1.57
C LEU A 117 25.37 0.16 1.04
N PHE A 118 26.07 -0.69 0.27
CA PHE A 118 27.34 -0.37 -0.34
C PHE A 118 27.32 -0.62 -1.84
N VAL A 119 28.25 0.00 -2.55
CA VAL A 119 28.41 -0.16 -4.00
C VAL A 119 29.88 -0.40 -4.35
N ALA A 120 30.15 -1.45 -5.12
CA ALA A 120 31.44 -1.65 -5.74
C ALA A 120 31.31 -1.43 -7.26
N LEU A 121 31.69 -0.24 -7.72
CA LEU A 121 31.64 0.16 -9.12
C LEU A 121 32.83 -0.43 -9.90
N ASN A 122 32.60 -1.05 -11.03
CA ASN A 122 33.64 -1.52 -11.94
C ASN A 122 33.91 -0.54 -13.09
N GLN A 123 35.08 -0.63 -13.70
CA GLN A 123 35.45 0.25 -14.83
C GLN A 123 34.62 0.00 -16.10
N ASP A 124 34.04 -1.18 -16.23
CA ASP A 124 33.20 -1.56 -17.37
C ASP A 124 31.74 -1.07 -17.25
N GLY A 125 31.43 -0.29 -16.22
CA GLY A 125 30.08 0.26 -15.98
C GLY A 125 29.15 -0.68 -15.21
N ARG A 126 29.59 -1.89 -14.84
CA ARG A 126 28.86 -2.73 -13.88
C ARG A 126 29.14 -2.29 -12.45
N ALA A 127 28.19 -2.55 -11.59
CA ALA A 127 28.36 -2.30 -10.15
C ALA A 127 27.69 -3.40 -9.33
N ASP A 128 28.36 -3.82 -8.26
CA ASP A 128 27.74 -4.67 -7.24
C ASP A 128 27.04 -3.78 -6.21
N ILE A 129 25.76 -4.02 -6.00
CA ILE A 129 24.97 -3.45 -4.92
C ILE A 129 25.00 -4.47 -3.78
N ILE A 130 25.48 -4.05 -2.61
CA ILE A 130 25.78 -4.93 -1.49
C ILE A 130 24.90 -4.55 -0.30
N PHE A 131 24.26 -5.54 0.28
CA PHE A 131 23.40 -5.44 1.46
C PHE A 131 24.06 -6.14 2.64
N SER A 132 24.70 -5.39 3.52
CA SER A 132 25.38 -5.94 4.68
C SER A 132 24.49 -5.93 5.92
N LYS A 133 24.57 -6.97 6.75
CA LYS A 133 23.93 -7.04 8.07
C LYS A 133 24.45 -5.96 9.01
N ASN A 134 25.65 -5.44 8.77
CA ASN A 134 26.22 -4.33 9.51
C ASN A 134 25.68 -2.99 8.99
N SER A 135 24.64 -2.49 9.63
CA SER A 135 23.97 -1.23 9.27
C SER A 135 24.38 -0.03 10.13
N SER A 136 25.21 -0.22 11.17
CA SER A 136 25.50 0.80 12.18
C SER A 136 26.94 1.31 12.19
N SER A 137 27.81 0.78 11.36
CA SER A 137 29.21 1.21 11.27
C SER A 137 29.35 2.60 10.62
N TRP A 138 30.50 3.21 10.77
CA TRP A 138 30.85 4.48 10.13
C TRP A 138 31.38 4.24 8.71
N GLY A 139 30.49 4.25 7.73
CA GLY A 139 30.83 4.00 6.33
C GLY A 139 31.41 2.59 6.12
N SER A 140 32.30 2.44 5.15
CA SER A 140 32.87 1.15 4.75
C SER A 140 34.20 0.80 5.43
N TYR A 141 34.64 1.56 6.41
CA TYR A 141 35.88 1.29 7.13
C TYR A 141 35.90 -0.03 7.92
N PHE A 142 34.72 -0.51 8.28
CA PHE A 142 34.53 -1.75 9.04
C PHE A 142 33.75 -2.79 8.22
N TYR A 143 33.69 -2.62 6.90
CA TYR A 143 33.03 -3.59 6.03
C TYR A 143 33.74 -4.94 6.09
N ASP A 144 32.93 -6.00 6.28
CA ASP A 144 33.35 -7.38 6.23
C ASP A 144 32.42 -8.13 5.25
N PRO A 145 32.96 -8.74 4.17
CA PRO A 145 32.15 -9.52 3.23
C PRO A 145 31.46 -10.72 3.86
N ALA A 146 31.88 -11.20 5.04
CA ALA A 146 31.20 -12.25 5.79
C ALA A 146 29.83 -11.80 6.36
N GLU A 147 29.64 -10.50 6.49
CA GLU A 147 28.36 -9.89 6.92
C GLU A 147 27.40 -9.61 5.76
N ASP A 148 27.79 -9.87 4.51
CA ASP A 148 26.90 -9.65 3.36
C ASP A 148 25.69 -10.59 3.44
N GLN A 149 24.51 -9.99 3.43
CA GLN A 149 23.25 -10.74 3.29
C GLN A 149 22.96 -11.05 1.84
N LEU A 150 23.21 -10.06 0.97
CA LEU A 150 22.97 -10.18 -0.47
C LEU A 150 23.94 -9.28 -1.23
N LYS A 151 24.35 -9.74 -2.40
CA LYS A 151 25.05 -8.96 -3.41
C LYS A 151 24.46 -9.23 -4.78
N VAL A 152 24.07 -8.16 -5.50
CA VAL A 152 23.55 -8.24 -6.86
C VAL A 152 24.38 -7.34 -7.78
N THR A 153 24.58 -7.78 -9.00
CA THR A 153 25.31 -7.00 -10.01
C THR A 153 24.35 -6.34 -10.97
N ILE A 154 24.49 -5.02 -11.12
CA ILE A 154 23.69 -4.20 -12.04
C ILE A 154 24.58 -3.53 -13.10
N THR A 155 23.97 -2.96 -14.13
CA THR A 155 24.63 -2.06 -15.08
C THR A 155 24.24 -0.62 -14.77
N THR A 156 25.23 0.27 -14.67
CA THR A 156 24.97 1.70 -14.46
C THR A 156 24.48 2.35 -15.76
N GLU A 157 23.73 3.45 -15.61
CA GLU A 157 23.21 4.25 -16.70
C GLU A 157 23.84 5.64 -16.72
N GLU A 158 23.98 6.25 -17.90
CA GLU A 158 24.34 7.66 -18.01
C GLU A 158 23.08 8.51 -17.93
N ILE A 159 23.15 9.58 -17.09
CA ILE A 159 22.04 10.50 -16.85
C ILE A 159 22.49 11.96 -16.99
N ALA A 160 21.55 12.89 -16.99
CA ALA A 160 21.85 14.30 -16.83
C ALA A 160 22.53 14.56 -15.48
N HIS A 161 23.38 15.61 -15.41
CA HIS A 161 24.13 15.95 -14.21
C HIS A 161 23.23 16.13 -12.99
N THR A 162 23.54 15.39 -11.94
CA THR A 162 22.88 15.46 -10.63
C THR A 162 23.91 15.94 -9.58
N GLU A 163 23.79 17.19 -9.16
CA GLU A 163 24.76 17.84 -8.27
C GLU A 163 24.86 17.18 -6.89
N ARG A 164 23.73 16.77 -6.29
CA ARG A 164 23.70 16.10 -5.00
C ARG A 164 23.29 14.65 -5.15
N LEU A 165 24.08 13.75 -4.55
CA LEU A 165 23.71 12.34 -4.46
C LEU A 165 22.27 12.20 -3.99
N THR A 166 21.46 11.46 -4.75
CA THR A 166 20.02 11.29 -4.52
C THR A 166 19.64 9.84 -4.68
N PHE A 167 18.93 9.28 -3.70
CA PHE A 167 18.15 8.07 -3.88
C PHE A 167 16.71 8.43 -4.17
N ASP A 168 16.08 7.67 -5.07
CA ASP A 168 14.66 7.78 -5.40
C ASP A 168 14.11 6.41 -5.82
N PHE A 169 12.78 6.34 -6.02
CA PHE A 169 12.08 5.17 -6.55
C PHE A 169 11.34 5.56 -7.83
N VAL A 170 11.57 4.79 -8.88
CA VAL A 170 10.96 4.96 -10.21
C VAL A 170 10.33 3.65 -10.66
N ASP A 171 9.58 3.67 -11.77
CA ASP A 171 8.96 2.49 -12.38
C ASP A 171 8.19 1.64 -11.36
N ILE A 172 7.31 2.33 -10.61
CA ILE A 172 6.53 1.75 -9.52
C ILE A 172 5.32 1.03 -10.11
N ASP A 173 5.17 -0.24 -9.76
CA ASP A 173 3.98 -1.05 -10.04
C ASP A 173 3.37 -1.63 -8.75
N ASP A 174 2.35 -2.50 -8.86
CA ASP A 174 1.64 -3.07 -7.71
C ASP A 174 2.51 -3.99 -6.84
N GLN A 175 3.62 -4.51 -7.37
CA GLN A 175 4.47 -5.50 -6.70
C GLN A 175 5.94 -5.11 -6.65
N SER A 176 6.36 -4.05 -7.34
CA SER A 176 7.76 -3.67 -7.43
C SER A 176 7.99 -2.17 -7.62
N ALA A 177 9.24 -1.76 -7.40
CA ALA A 177 9.76 -0.47 -7.79
C ALA A 177 11.25 -0.59 -8.12
N VAL A 178 11.78 0.31 -8.92
CA VAL A 178 13.22 0.44 -9.15
C VAL A 178 13.77 1.50 -8.21
N ALA A 179 14.63 1.12 -7.27
CA ALA A 179 15.42 2.06 -6.51
C ALA A 179 16.57 2.56 -7.37
N VAL A 180 16.80 3.86 -7.39
CA VAL A 180 17.89 4.49 -8.14
C VAL A 180 18.77 5.32 -7.23
N LEU A 181 20.08 5.24 -7.43
CA LEU A 181 21.06 6.16 -6.86
C LEU A 181 21.62 7.01 -7.99
N ASP A 182 21.32 8.30 -7.97
CA ASP A 182 21.78 9.27 -8.97
C ASP A 182 22.85 10.19 -8.37
N TRP A 183 24.01 10.29 -9.02
CA TRP A 183 25.02 11.26 -8.67
C TRP A 183 25.94 11.57 -9.86
N GLU A 184 26.32 12.84 -10.02
CA GLU A 184 27.06 13.36 -11.17
C GLU A 184 26.30 12.97 -12.46
N LYS A 185 26.82 12.10 -13.30
CA LYS A 185 26.20 11.63 -14.56
C LYS A 185 25.90 10.12 -14.54
N LYS A 186 25.87 9.49 -13.38
CA LYS A 186 25.58 8.06 -13.27
C LYS A 186 24.37 7.77 -12.41
N ARG A 187 23.60 6.79 -12.88
CA ARG A 187 22.51 6.13 -12.16
C ARG A 187 22.88 4.69 -11.88
N PHE A 188 22.57 4.23 -10.68
CA PHE A 188 22.70 2.85 -10.22
C PHE A 188 21.28 2.32 -9.94
N PRO A 189 20.59 1.73 -10.94
CA PRO A 189 19.25 1.20 -10.77
C PRO A 189 19.31 -0.21 -10.20
N PHE A 190 18.40 -0.55 -9.28
CA PHE A 190 18.16 -1.94 -8.86
C PHE A 190 16.68 -2.14 -8.52
N LYS A 191 16.11 -3.23 -9.06
CA LYS A 191 14.69 -3.55 -8.88
C LYS A 191 14.46 -4.20 -7.52
N ILE A 192 13.43 -3.72 -6.81
CA ILE A 192 12.95 -4.29 -5.55
C ILE A 192 11.53 -4.80 -5.79
N GLY A 193 11.27 -6.05 -5.41
CA GLY A 193 9.94 -6.67 -5.52
C GLY A 193 9.48 -7.25 -4.19
N PHE A 194 8.15 -7.36 -4.04
CA PHE A 194 7.48 -8.03 -2.92
C PHE A 194 6.46 -9.02 -3.45
N ASP A 195 6.32 -10.16 -2.80
CA ASP A 195 5.15 -11.02 -3.00
C ASP A 195 3.96 -10.43 -2.23
N VAL A 196 3.33 -9.41 -2.84
CA VAL A 196 2.28 -8.62 -2.20
C VAL A 196 1.10 -9.51 -1.80
N HIS A 197 0.75 -10.50 -2.61
CA HIS A 197 -0.38 -11.37 -2.31
C HIS A 197 -0.11 -12.23 -1.07
N GLU A 198 1.03 -12.90 -1.00
CA GLU A 198 1.37 -13.71 0.17
C GLU A 198 1.52 -12.85 1.43
N ILE A 199 2.12 -11.65 1.32
CA ILE A 199 2.26 -10.72 2.44
C ILE A 199 0.89 -10.26 2.96
N VAL A 200 -0.05 -9.93 2.08
CA VAL A 200 -1.43 -9.54 2.47
C VAL A 200 -2.15 -10.70 3.14
N LEU A 201 -2.04 -11.92 2.59
CA LEU A 201 -2.67 -13.11 3.18
C LEU A 201 -2.06 -13.46 4.54
N ALA A 202 -0.73 -13.39 4.67
CA ALA A 202 -0.05 -13.62 5.95
C ALA A 202 -0.49 -12.59 7.01
N ASN A 203 -0.59 -11.32 6.62
CA ASN A 203 -1.08 -10.26 7.49
C ASN A 203 -2.55 -10.48 7.88
N ALA A 204 -3.42 -10.88 6.94
CA ALA A 204 -4.81 -11.20 7.21
C ALA A 204 -4.94 -12.38 8.20
N ARG A 205 -4.15 -13.44 8.03
CA ARG A 205 -4.11 -14.58 8.97
C ARG A 205 -3.74 -14.13 10.39
N ASP A 206 -2.82 -13.18 10.52
CA ASP A 206 -2.41 -12.65 11.83
C ASP A 206 -3.47 -11.74 12.45
N GLU A 207 -3.98 -10.76 11.70
CA GLU A 207 -5.00 -9.83 12.18
C GLU A 207 -6.30 -10.52 12.58
N LEU A 208 -6.71 -11.57 11.85
CA LEU A 208 -7.93 -12.33 12.13
C LEU A 208 -7.85 -13.20 13.39
N ARG A 209 -6.66 -13.41 13.96
CA ARG A 209 -6.50 -14.00 15.30
C ARG A 209 -6.81 -13.02 16.43
N GLY A 210 -6.84 -11.73 16.13
CA GLY A 210 -7.13 -10.63 17.05
C GLY A 210 -8.61 -10.21 17.02
N VAL A 211 -8.88 -9.00 17.52
CA VAL A 211 -10.22 -8.41 17.60
C VAL A 211 -10.90 -8.30 16.22
N THR A 212 -10.13 -8.12 15.17
CA THR A 212 -10.61 -8.03 13.78
C THR A 212 -11.36 -9.29 13.35
N GLY A 213 -10.97 -10.47 13.85
CA GLY A 213 -11.60 -11.74 13.51
C GLY A 213 -12.95 -12.00 14.22
N PHE A 214 -13.26 -11.28 15.28
CA PHE A 214 -14.57 -11.44 15.98
C PHE A 214 -15.72 -10.70 15.28
N ASN A 215 -15.40 -9.73 14.42
CA ASN A 215 -16.39 -9.01 13.62
C ASN A 215 -16.51 -9.65 12.22
N TRP A 216 -17.57 -9.32 11.51
CA TRP A 216 -17.78 -9.82 10.15
C TRP A 216 -16.90 -9.09 9.12
N GLN A 217 -16.53 -7.83 9.37
CA GLN A 217 -15.83 -6.98 8.41
C GLN A 217 -14.44 -7.52 8.06
N GLY A 218 -13.64 -7.91 9.06
CA GLY A 218 -12.29 -8.44 8.86
C GLY A 218 -12.28 -9.67 7.95
N PRO A 219 -12.97 -10.76 8.33
CA PRO A 219 -13.06 -11.95 7.48
C PRO A 219 -13.68 -11.68 6.11
N THR A 220 -14.68 -10.76 6.00
CA THR A 220 -15.23 -10.37 4.69
C THR A 220 -14.19 -9.70 3.81
N SER A 221 -13.37 -8.80 4.37
CA SER A 221 -12.32 -8.11 3.62
C SER A 221 -11.25 -9.07 3.12
N ALA A 222 -10.82 -10.02 3.97
CA ALA A 222 -9.86 -11.05 3.60
C ALA A 222 -10.42 -11.99 2.50
N ALA A 223 -11.66 -12.45 2.65
CA ALA A 223 -12.36 -13.25 1.66
C ALA A 223 -12.50 -12.52 0.31
N ASN A 224 -12.89 -11.24 0.37
CA ASN A 224 -13.05 -10.43 -0.83
C ASN A 224 -11.70 -10.17 -1.54
N TYR A 225 -10.60 -10.04 -0.80
CA TYR A 225 -9.26 -9.94 -1.38
C TYR A 225 -8.92 -11.19 -2.20
N CYS A 226 -9.18 -12.38 -1.68
CA CYS A 226 -9.01 -13.63 -2.42
C CYS A 226 -9.88 -13.67 -3.68
N LEU A 227 -11.13 -13.25 -3.57
CA LEU A 227 -12.08 -13.20 -4.70
C LEU A 227 -11.61 -12.25 -5.80
N GLN A 228 -11.27 -11.02 -5.45
CA GLN A 228 -10.88 -9.99 -6.42
C GLN A 228 -9.60 -10.30 -7.17
N ASN A 229 -8.65 -10.99 -6.51
CA ASN A 229 -7.37 -11.36 -7.10
C ASN A 229 -7.36 -12.79 -7.66
N ASN A 230 -8.45 -13.54 -7.49
CA ASN A 230 -8.59 -14.95 -7.90
C ASN A 230 -7.47 -15.84 -7.35
N ILE A 231 -7.15 -15.69 -6.07
CA ILE A 231 -6.09 -16.43 -5.35
C ILE A 231 -6.65 -17.06 -4.08
N ASN A 232 -6.06 -18.17 -3.65
CA ASN A 232 -6.37 -18.85 -2.37
C ASN A 232 -7.88 -18.95 -2.09
N LEU A 233 -8.68 -19.32 -3.09
CA LEU A 233 -10.15 -19.30 -3.02
C LEU A 233 -10.70 -20.17 -1.91
N GLU A 234 -10.04 -21.31 -1.60
CA GLU A 234 -10.42 -22.20 -0.51
C GLU A 234 -10.27 -21.53 0.86
N GLU A 235 -9.18 -20.82 1.10
CA GLU A 235 -8.96 -20.04 2.32
C GLU A 235 -9.91 -18.84 2.39
N GLY A 236 -10.11 -18.17 1.24
CA GLY A 236 -11.10 -17.10 1.09
C GLY A 236 -12.50 -17.57 1.47
N MET A 237 -12.88 -18.81 1.07
CA MET A 237 -14.17 -19.41 1.45
C MET A 237 -14.27 -19.67 2.96
N GLN A 238 -13.19 -20.11 3.62
CA GLN A 238 -13.19 -20.26 5.08
C GLN A 238 -13.45 -18.94 5.79
N TRP A 239 -12.82 -17.87 5.32
CA TRP A 239 -13.05 -16.52 5.86
C TRP A 239 -14.46 -16.00 5.55
N ALA A 240 -15.01 -16.29 4.36
CA ALA A 240 -16.39 -15.96 4.04
C ALA A 240 -17.39 -16.69 4.93
N ASP A 241 -17.13 -17.97 5.24
CA ASP A 241 -17.94 -18.74 6.20
C ASP A 241 -17.87 -18.15 7.61
N GLN A 242 -16.68 -17.78 8.07
CA GLN A 242 -16.50 -17.08 9.34
C GLN A 242 -17.28 -15.75 9.36
N ALA A 243 -17.20 -14.96 8.29
CA ALA A 243 -17.91 -13.69 8.17
C ALA A 243 -19.43 -13.86 8.26
N VAL A 244 -19.98 -14.85 7.54
CA VAL A 244 -21.41 -15.19 7.56
C VAL A 244 -21.84 -15.67 8.94
N ASN A 245 -21.03 -16.48 9.61
CA ASN A 245 -21.30 -16.96 10.97
C ASN A 245 -21.25 -15.83 12.01
N ASN A 246 -20.33 -14.89 11.85
CA ASN A 246 -20.24 -13.72 12.73
C ASN A 246 -21.44 -12.78 12.57
N ASN A 247 -21.85 -12.52 11.34
CA ASN A 247 -23.03 -11.71 11.04
C ASN A 247 -23.49 -11.95 9.58
N ARG A 248 -24.63 -12.62 9.45
CA ARG A 248 -25.26 -12.88 8.14
C ARG A 248 -25.95 -11.61 7.62
N ASN A 249 -25.35 -10.95 6.66
CA ASN A 249 -25.82 -9.71 6.05
C ASN A 249 -25.50 -9.70 4.54
N PHE A 250 -25.95 -8.66 3.83
CA PHE A 250 -25.71 -8.53 2.39
C PHE A 250 -24.24 -8.75 2.01
N ASN A 251 -23.29 -8.05 2.66
CA ASN A 251 -21.90 -8.07 2.25
C ASN A 251 -21.28 -9.46 2.44
N THR A 252 -21.55 -10.12 3.57
CA THR A 252 -20.97 -11.43 3.89
C THR A 252 -21.51 -12.51 2.94
N VAL A 253 -22.81 -12.51 2.69
CA VAL A 253 -23.45 -13.48 1.78
C VAL A 253 -23.06 -13.22 0.32
N TYR A 254 -22.96 -11.96 -0.08
CA TYR A 254 -22.55 -11.56 -1.44
C TYR A 254 -21.11 -12.01 -1.75
N VAL A 255 -20.16 -11.75 -0.86
CA VAL A 255 -18.75 -12.19 -1.03
C VAL A 255 -18.66 -13.71 -1.07
N LYS A 256 -19.39 -14.41 -0.20
CA LYS A 256 -19.48 -15.88 -0.23
C LYS A 256 -20.04 -16.38 -1.56
N GLY A 257 -21.08 -15.75 -2.08
CA GLY A 257 -21.65 -16.05 -3.40
C GLY A 257 -20.64 -15.89 -4.54
N GLY A 258 -19.83 -14.81 -4.49
CA GLY A 258 -18.76 -14.57 -5.45
C GLY A 258 -17.69 -15.65 -5.43
N LEU A 259 -17.21 -16.05 -4.24
CA LEU A 259 -16.25 -17.14 -4.10
C LEU A 259 -16.83 -18.48 -4.56
N THR A 260 -18.08 -18.79 -4.21
CA THR A 260 -18.79 -20.00 -4.66
C THR A 260 -18.82 -20.06 -6.19
N LYS A 261 -19.10 -18.92 -6.85
CA LYS A 261 -19.04 -18.82 -8.32
C LYS A 261 -17.64 -19.03 -8.87
N ALA A 262 -16.64 -18.36 -8.27
CA ALA A 262 -15.24 -18.48 -8.70
C ALA A 262 -14.70 -19.92 -8.58
N MET A 263 -15.23 -20.68 -7.63
CA MET A 263 -14.90 -22.11 -7.44
C MET A 263 -15.74 -23.06 -8.34
N GLY A 264 -16.61 -22.53 -9.22
CA GLY A 264 -17.35 -23.28 -10.24
C GLY A 264 -18.74 -23.79 -9.82
N ASP A 265 -19.22 -23.48 -8.62
CA ASP A 265 -20.60 -23.81 -8.20
C ASP A 265 -21.57 -22.69 -8.56
N GLU A 266 -22.02 -22.68 -9.81
CA GLU A 266 -22.98 -21.69 -10.31
C GLU A 266 -24.37 -21.79 -9.63
N THR A 267 -24.77 -22.98 -9.22
CA THR A 267 -26.06 -23.20 -8.56
C THR A 267 -26.06 -22.65 -7.15
N GLY A 268 -25.06 -22.98 -6.38
CA GLY A 268 -24.86 -22.45 -5.03
C GLY A 268 -24.68 -20.93 -5.02
N ALA A 269 -23.91 -20.40 -5.97
CA ALA A 269 -23.72 -18.96 -6.12
C ALA A 269 -25.04 -18.23 -6.40
N LYS A 270 -25.86 -18.73 -7.31
CA LYS A 270 -27.20 -18.16 -7.62
C LYS A 270 -28.09 -18.09 -6.38
N ALA A 271 -28.10 -19.12 -5.57
CA ALA A 271 -28.86 -19.15 -4.32
C ALA A 271 -28.38 -18.11 -3.32
N LEU A 272 -27.03 -17.97 -3.17
CA LEU A 272 -26.43 -16.97 -2.28
C LEU A 272 -26.67 -15.54 -2.77
N PHE A 273 -26.59 -15.27 -4.07
CA PHE A 273 -26.92 -13.94 -4.61
C PHE A 273 -28.40 -13.59 -4.45
N ALA A 274 -29.30 -14.55 -4.59
CA ALA A 274 -30.70 -14.34 -4.29
C ALA A 274 -30.96 -14.01 -2.82
N GLU A 275 -30.27 -14.71 -1.91
CA GLU A 275 -30.31 -14.40 -0.48
C GLU A 275 -29.72 -13.02 -0.19
N ALA A 276 -28.57 -12.68 -0.79
CA ALA A 276 -27.98 -11.35 -0.62
C ALA A 276 -28.95 -10.25 -1.05
N ALA A 277 -29.68 -10.43 -2.15
CA ALA A 277 -30.70 -9.47 -2.61
C ALA A 277 -31.85 -9.31 -1.60
N GLU A 278 -32.25 -10.39 -0.90
CA GLU A 278 -33.24 -10.28 0.18
C GLU A 278 -32.72 -9.46 1.39
N LEU A 279 -31.46 -9.57 1.71
CA LEU A 279 -30.79 -8.84 2.82
C LEU A 279 -30.38 -7.42 2.45
N ALA A 280 -30.44 -7.06 1.17
CA ALA A 280 -29.94 -5.80 0.64
C ALA A 280 -30.82 -4.60 1.01
N ASN A 281 -30.18 -3.47 1.30
CA ASN A 281 -30.83 -2.17 1.35
C ASN A 281 -30.99 -1.56 -0.07
N LYS A 282 -31.65 -0.39 -0.18
CA LYS A 282 -31.92 0.25 -1.47
C LYS A 282 -30.67 0.49 -2.33
N ASN A 283 -29.56 0.91 -1.72
CA ASN A 283 -28.33 1.21 -2.45
C ASN A 283 -27.66 -0.09 -2.93
N GLN A 284 -27.72 -1.14 -2.12
CA GLN A 284 -27.18 -2.46 -2.45
C GLN A 284 -28.00 -3.14 -3.56
N LEU A 285 -29.33 -3.04 -3.53
CA LEU A 285 -30.16 -3.52 -4.65
C LEU A 285 -29.87 -2.76 -5.94
N ASN A 286 -29.68 -1.45 -5.84
CA ASN A 286 -29.30 -0.64 -6.99
C ASN A 286 -27.97 -1.06 -7.58
N PHE A 287 -26.98 -1.29 -6.72
CA PHE A 287 -25.68 -1.84 -7.10
C PHE A 287 -25.79 -3.19 -7.83
N LEU A 288 -26.56 -4.14 -7.28
CA LEU A 288 -26.79 -5.44 -7.93
C LEU A 288 -27.42 -5.28 -9.31
N GLY A 289 -28.39 -4.36 -9.45
CA GLY A 289 -29.03 -4.06 -10.72
C GLY A 289 -28.04 -3.58 -11.77
N TYR A 290 -27.21 -2.61 -11.44
CA TYR A 290 -26.21 -2.08 -12.37
C TYR A 290 -25.09 -3.09 -12.66
N GLN A 291 -24.69 -3.91 -11.69
CA GLN A 291 -23.72 -4.97 -11.92
C GLN A 291 -24.28 -6.01 -12.92
N ALA A 292 -25.50 -6.48 -12.70
CA ALA A 292 -26.13 -7.41 -13.63
C ALA A 292 -26.30 -6.82 -15.04
N MET A 293 -26.57 -5.51 -15.15
CA MET A 293 -26.58 -4.80 -16.45
C MET A 293 -25.18 -4.82 -17.10
N GLY A 294 -24.13 -4.52 -16.33
CA GLY A 294 -22.74 -4.53 -16.81
C GLY A 294 -22.30 -5.91 -17.30
N ASP A 295 -22.76 -6.96 -16.62
CA ASP A 295 -22.52 -8.36 -17.00
C ASP A 295 -23.40 -8.84 -18.19
N GLY A 296 -24.26 -7.96 -18.74
CA GLY A 296 -25.17 -8.30 -19.82
C GLY A 296 -26.42 -9.09 -19.40
N ASN A 297 -26.59 -9.33 -18.09
CA ASN A 297 -27.75 -10.10 -17.57
C ASN A 297 -28.94 -9.18 -17.29
N MET A 298 -29.57 -8.70 -18.38
CA MET A 298 -30.63 -7.69 -18.33
C MET A 298 -31.88 -8.16 -17.60
N ASP A 299 -32.20 -9.45 -17.63
CA ASP A 299 -33.38 -10.00 -16.93
C ASP A 299 -33.16 -9.93 -15.41
N GLN A 300 -32.02 -10.32 -14.93
CA GLN A 300 -31.67 -10.24 -13.52
C GLN A 300 -31.57 -8.78 -13.03
N ALA A 301 -31.01 -7.89 -13.84
CA ALA A 301 -30.98 -6.46 -13.56
C ALA A 301 -32.40 -5.91 -13.34
N LEU A 302 -33.32 -6.26 -14.26
CA LEU A 302 -34.72 -5.86 -14.19
C LEU A 302 -35.42 -6.38 -12.91
N GLU A 303 -35.13 -7.62 -12.50
CA GLU A 303 -35.63 -8.18 -11.24
C GLU A 303 -35.15 -7.37 -10.03
N PHE A 304 -33.87 -7.04 -9.96
CA PHE A 304 -33.32 -6.26 -8.85
C PHE A 304 -33.88 -4.84 -8.81
N PHE A 305 -33.98 -4.14 -9.92
CA PHE A 305 -34.58 -2.80 -9.95
C PHE A 305 -36.06 -2.81 -9.61
N LYS A 306 -36.81 -3.80 -10.07
CA LYS A 306 -38.27 -3.97 -9.70
C LYS A 306 -38.41 -4.27 -8.20
N LEU A 307 -37.56 -5.13 -7.65
CA LEU A 307 -37.55 -5.42 -6.22
C LEU A 307 -37.21 -4.14 -5.40
N ASN A 308 -36.23 -3.37 -5.87
CA ASN A 308 -35.85 -2.12 -5.23
C ASN A 308 -37.00 -1.11 -5.25
N LEU A 309 -37.63 -0.90 -6.41
CA LEU A 309 -38.77 -0.01 -6.54
C LEU A 309 -39.96 -0.47 -5.67
N LYS A 310 -40.21 -1.78 -5.60
CA LYS A 310 -41.27 -2.32 -4.73
C LYS A 310 -41.06 -2.01 -3.26
N ARG A 311 -39.76 -2.03 -2.80
CA ARG A 311 -39.40 -1.74 -1.41
C ARG A 311 -39.29 -0.24 -1.11
N ASN A 312 -39.02 0.58 -2.13
CA ASN A 312 -38.76 2.00 -2.00
C ASN A 312 -39.53 2.83 -3.05
N PRO A 313 -40.89 2.77 -3.06
CA PRO A 313 -41.70 3.36 -4.11
C PRO A 313 -41.70 4.90 -4.13
N ASP A 314 -41.27 5.54 -3.02
CA ASP A 314 -41.24 6.98 -2.88
C ASP A 314 -39.86 7.58 -3.22
N ASP A 315 -38.89 6.77 -3.65
CA ASP A 315 -37.56 7.25 -4.03
C ASP A 315 -37.46 7.42 -5.56
N PRO A 316 -37.34 8.66 -6.08
CA PRO A 316 -37.30 8.92 -7.53
C PRO A 316 -36.13 8.23 -8.23
N ASN A 317 -34.99 7.97 -7.53
CA ASN A 317 -33.87 7.27 -8.10
C ASN A 317 -34.17 5.82 -8.47
N MET A 318 -35.14 5.19 -7.79
CA MET A 318 -35.52 3.81 -8.11
C MET A 318 -36.24 3.74 -9.46
N TYR A 319 -37.04 4.77 -9.80
CA TYR A 319 -37.66 4.89 -11.12
C TYR A 319 -36.65 5.19 -12.21
N ASP A 320 -35.67 6.06 -11.92
CA ASP A 320 -34.60 6.42 -12.85
C ASP A 320 -33.74 5.19 -13.21
N SER A 321 -33.24 4.45 -12.20
CA SER A 321 -32.46 3.23 -12.43
C SER A 321 -33.25 2.13 -13.17
N LEU A 322 -34.55 1.95 -12.85
CA LEU A 322 -35.39 1.02 -13.55
C LEU A 322 -35.61 1.46 -15.01
N ALA A 323 -35.74 2.76 -15.26
CA ALA A 323 -35.89 3.31 -16.60
C ALA A 323 -34.64 3.09 -17.46
N GLU A 324 -33.44 3.25 -16.89
CA GLU A 324 -32.18 2.92 -17.58
C GLU A 324 -32.12 1.44 -17.98
N CYS A 325 -32.54 0.55 -17.09
CA CYS A 325 -32.62 -0.88 -17.41
C CYS A 325 -33.55 -1.13 -18.59
N TYR A 326 -34.78 -0.56 -18.60
CA TYR A 326 -35.70 -0.68 -19.71
C TYR A 326 -35.12 -0.11 -21.01
N LYS A 327 -34.45 1.07 -20.96
CA LYS A 327 -33.81 1.65 -22.13
C LYS A 327 -32.75 0.72 -22.72
N ASN A 328 -31.88 0.16 -21.88
CA ASN A 328 -30.83 -0.78 -22.33
C ASN A 328 -31.39 -2.09 -22.86
N ARG A 329 -32.63 -2.43 -22.53
CA ARG A 329 -33.38 -3.56 -23.10
C ARG A 329 -34.09 -3.22 -24.41
N GLY A 330 -34.12 -1.94 -24.84
CA GLY A 330 -34.90 -1.46 -25.99
C GLY A 330 -36.38 -1.32 -25.69
N GLU A 331 -36.81 -1.33 -24.43
CA GLU A 331 -38.18 -1.16 -23.98
C GLU A 331 -38.52 0.32 -23.76
N ASP A 332 -38.36 1.14 -24.82
CA ASP A 332 -38.38 2.61 -24.77
C ASP A 332 -39.65 3.19 -24.13
N LYS A 333 -40.81 2.58 -24.34
CA LYS A 333 -42.07 3.05 -23.74
C LYS A 333 -42.03 2.99 -22.21
N GLU A 334 -41.56 1.89 -21.65
CA GLU A 334 -41.45 1.72 -20.20
C GLU A 334 -40.33 2.59 -19.64
N ALA A 335 -39.20 2.77 -20.38
CA ALA A 335 -38.16 3.68 -20.02
C ALA A 335 -38.67 5.13 -19.89
N ILE A 336 -39.32 5.65 -20.92
CA ILE A 336 -39.90 7.01 -20.93
C ILE A 336 -40.89 7.20 -19.78
N LYS A 337 -41.78 6.23 -19.56
CA LYS A 337 -42.76 6.28 -18.46
C LYS A 337 -42.06 6.42 -17.08
N ASN A 338 -41.03 5.64 -16.83
CA ASN A 338 -40.34 5.63 -15.54
C ASN A 338 -39.45 6.86 -15.37
N PHE A 339 -38.73 7.35 -16.40
CA PHE A 339 -38.00 8.62 -16.32
C PHE A 339 -38.94 9.81 -16.03
N LYS A 340 -40.10 9.89 -16.71
CA LYS A 340 -41.09 10.93 -16.41
C LYS A 340 -41.64 10.81 -14.98
N LYS A 341 -41.83 9.57 -14.49
CA LYS A 341 -42.27 9.34 -13.11
C LYS A 341 -41.21 9.83 -12.12
N SER A 342 -39.93 9.50 -12.35
CA SER A 342 -38.82 10.01 -11.54
C SER A 342 -38.82 11.56 -11.46
N LEU A 343 -38.90 12.24 -12.62
CA LEU A 343 -38.93 13.70 -12.71
C LEU A 343 -40.15 14.30 -11.97
N SER A 344 -41.31 13.67 -12.02
CA SER A 344 -42.55 14.12 -11.34
C SER A 344 -42.41 14.10 -9.80
N MET A 345 -41.41 13.42 -9.25
CA MET A 345 -41.16 13.26 -7.81
C MET A 345 -40.11 14.27 -7.26
N ASN A 346 -39.76 15.27 -8.04
CA ASN A 346 -38.74 16.27 -7.68
C ASN A 346 -37.42 15.62 -7.25
N PRO A 347 -36.74 14.88 -8.12
CA PRO A 347 -35.53 14.15 -7.80
C PRO A 347 -34.34 15.06 -7.47
N PRO A 348 -33.30 14.55 -6.78
CA PRO A 348 -32.02 15.24 -6.62
C PRO A 348 -31.42 15.66 -7.98
N PRO A 349 -30.59 16.74 -8.03
CA PRO A 349 -30.09 17.32 -9.29
C PRO A 349 -29.40 16.32 -10.23
N ASN A 350 -28.64 15.37 -9.68
CA ASN A 350 -27.97 14.33 -10.46
C ASN A 350 -28.95 13.36 -11.13
N VAL A 351 -29.99 12.93 -10.40
CA VAL A 351 -31.05 12.04 -10.95
C VAL A 351 -31.90 12.80 -11.97
N LYS A 352 -32.22 14.09 -11.67
CA LYS A 352 -32.94 14.97 -12.62
C LYS A 352 -32.19 15.08 -13.94
N ALA A 353 -30.90 15.39 -13.87
CA ALA A 353 -30.05 15.52 -15.05
C ALA A 353 -29.95 14.20 -15.86
N ASN A 354 -29.83 13.07 -15.18
CA ASN A 354 -29.77 11.76 -15.81
C ASN A 354 -31.09 11.42 -16.53
N SER A 355 -32.24 11.57 -15.86
CA SER A 355 -33.54 11.34 -16.47
C SER A 355 -33.78 12.23 -17.67
N ILE A 356 -33.46 13.54 -17.62
CA ILE A 356 -33.59 14.48 -18.75
C ILE A 356 -32.72 14.04 -19.91
N LYS A 357 -31.47 13.74 -19.70
CA LYS A 357 -30.53 13.28 -20.72
C LYS A 357 -31.08 12.02 -21.44
N ASN A 358 -31.49 11.03 -20.69
CA ASN A 358 -31.99 9.78 -21.24
C ASN A 358 -33.29 9.99 -22.04
N LEU A 359 -34.22 10.85 -21.58
CA LEU A 359 -35.44 11.20 -22.34
C LEU A 359 -35.08 11.90 -23.65
N GLN A 360 -34.12 12.81 -23.67
CA GLN A 360 -33.64 13.46 -24.92
C GLN A 360 -33.07 12.45 -25.91
N GLU A 361 -32.27 11.49 -25.43
CA GLU A 361 -31.73 10.41 -26.27
C GLU A 361 -32.84 9.50 -26.84
N LEU A 362 -33.97 9.40 -26.14
CA LEU A 362 -35.19 8.70 -26.61
C LEU A 362 -36.11 9.59 -27.46
N GLY A 363 -35.67 10.81 -27.82
CA GLY A 363 -36.46 11.71 -28.70
C GLY A 363 -37.61 12.41 -28.02
N VAL A 364 -37.67 12.46 -26.71
CA VAL A 364 -38.75 13.12 -25.94
C VAL A 364 -38.40 14.58 -25.70
N ASP A 365 -39.35 15.49 -25.93
CA ASP A 365 -39.22 16.90 -25.53
C ASP A 365 -39.16 17.02 -24.00
N THR A 366 -38.11 17.66 -23.50
CA THR A 366 -37.81 17.86 -22.06
C THR A 366 -37.87 19.31 -21.63
N SER A 367 -38.34 20.22 -22.47
CA SER A 367 -38.38 21.67 -22.20
C SER A 367 -39.09 22.00 -20.88
N GLU A 368 -40.14 21.26 -20.52
CA GLU A 368 -40.89 21.42 -19.27
C GLU A 368 -40.04 21.15 -17.99
N TYR A 369 -38.96 20.38 -18.07
CA TYR A 369 -38.13 19.98 -16.94
C TYR A 369 -36.87 20.87 -16.79
N VAL A 370 -36.52 21.67 -17.80
CA VAL A 370 -35.32 22.51 -17.83
C VAL A 370 -35.59 23.92 -17.25
N SER A 371 -36.83 24.38 -17.22
CA SER A 371 -37.24 25.71 -16.81
C SER A 371 -37.05 26.01 -15.30
N ASP A 372 -36.66 25.03 -14.47
CA ASP A 372 -36.50 25.17 -13.02
C ASP A 372 -35.04 24.96 -12.55
N ILE A 373 -34.06 25.29 -13.38
CA ILE A 373 -32.61 25.25 -13.02
C ILE A 373 -32.08 26.67 -12.87
#